data_9a15eebd533e5288200488dbd6e4f1b1
#
_entry.id   9a15eebd533e5288200488dbd6e4f1b1
#
_cell.length_a   1.000
_cell.length_b   1.000
_cell.length_c   1.000
_cell.angle_alpha   90.00
_cell.angle_beta   90.00
_cell.angle_gamma   90.00
#
_symmetry.space_group_name_H-M   'P 1'
#
loop_
_entity.id
_entity.type
_entity.pdbx_description
1 polymer ?
#
loop_
_entity_poly.entity_id
_entity_poly.type
_entity_poly.pdbx_seq_one_letter_code
_entity_poly.pdbx_strand_id
1 'polypeptide(L)'
;GNNDSFVFGHPLGSVKDVNADCPQDNGDTFFGNMGKIVSKLKTIEPNARIFVVTPQLRGEACDNDIRYIASELAKLCDMFEFTYLLDMTAHAPVYDAEMRKSFGLGFHPNPMGYYAYALTVGNYIDYIIRSNPQEFATIPFVGTLLKNKDYK
;
A
#
# COMPACT_ATOMS: atom_id res chain seq x y z
N GLY A 1 0.20 -6.08 6.61
CA GLY A 1 -0.75 -5.15 7.21
C GLY A 1 -1.94 -5.84 7.86
N ASN A 2 -2.74 -6.57 7.08
CA ASN A 2 -3.95 -7.23 7.62
C ASN A 2 -3.64 -8.25 8.71
N ASN A 3 -2.66 -9.11 8.50
CA ASN A 3 -2.30 -10.13 9.48
C ASN A 3 -1.61 -9.53 10.70
N ASP A 4 -0.86 -8.46 10.50
CA ASP A 4 -0.14 -7.77 11.57
C ASP A 4 -1.08 -7.04 12.53
N SER A 5 -2.25 -6.60 12.04
CA SER A 5 -3.30 -5.98 12.87
C SER A 5 -4.06 -7.01 13.74
N PHE A 6 -3.91 -8.31 13.48
CA PHE A 6 -4.79 -9.26 14.10
C PHE A 6 -4.23 -10.04 15.26
N VAL A 7 -3.05 -10.62 15.17
CA VAL A 7 -2.88 -11.80 16.02
C VAL A 7 -1.45 -12.24 16.28
N PHE A 8 -0.49 -11.91 15.47
CA PHE A 8 0.74 -12.70 15.49
C PHE A 8 1.83 -12.20 16.43
N GLY A 9 1.50 -11.29 17.35
CA GLY A 9 2.42 -10.90 18.42
C GLY A 9 3.68 -10.16 17.96
N HIS A 10 3.78 -9.83 16.68
CA HIS A 10 4.84 -8.98 16.20
C HIS A 10 4.51 -7.52 16.50
N PRO A 11 5.45 -6.77 17.07
CA PRO A 11 5.20 -5.37 17.36
C PRO A 11 5.00 -4.60 16.04
N LEU A 12 3.93 -3.81 16.00
CA LEU A 12 3.71 -2.91 14.87
C LEU A 12 4.85 -1.89 14.77
N GLY A 13 5.28 -1.36 15.91
CA GLY A 13 6.22 -0.26 15.93
C GLY A 13 5.63 1.02 15.36
N SER A 14 6.46 1.85 14.77
CA SER A 14 6.05 3.09 14.13
C SER A 14 7.05 3.48 13.03
N VAL A 15 6.78 4.57 12.33
CA VAL A 15 7.72 5.14 11.35
C VAL A 15 9.07 5.53 11.99
N LYS A 16 9.14 5.70 13.31
CA LYS A 16 10.40 5.97 14.04
C LYS A 16 11.37 4.79 14.03
N ASP A 17 10.88 3.59 13.74
CA ASP A 17 11.70 2.39 13.58
C ASP A 17 12.34 2.29 12.19
N VAL A 18 12.10 3.28 11.33
CA VAL A 18 12.59 3.33 9.95
C VAL A 18 13.72 4.34 9.85
N ASN A 19 14.88 3.87 9.41
CA ASN A 19 16.00 4.70 8.97
C ASN A 19 16.19 4.46 7.46
N ALA A 20 15.81 5.44 6.64
CA ALA A 20 15.89 5.32 5.19
C ALA A 20 17.34 5.28 4.69
N ASP A 21 18.24 5.98 5.37
CA ASP A 21 19.67 6.08 5.00
C ASP A 21 20.46 4.82 5.42
N CYS A 22 20.05 4.19 6.53
CA CYS A 22 20.68 2.99 7.07
C CYS A 22 19.65 1.89 7.35
N PRO A 23 19.09 1.25 6.31
CA PRO A 23 17.99 0.29 6.46
C PRO A 23 18.30 -0.93 7.35
N GLN A 24 19.59 -1.28 7.50
CA GLN A 24 20.05 -2.35 8.40
C GLN A 24 19.76 -2.03 9.88
N ASP A 25 19.65 -0.74 10.23
CA ASP A 25 19.42 -0.29 11.60
C ASP A 25 17.92 -0.21 11.95
N ASN A 26 17.05 -0.51 10.97
CA ASN A 26 15.60 -0.52 11.19
C ASN A 26 15.20 -1.54 12.26
N GLY A 27 14.27 -1.15 13.13
CA GLY A 27 13.72 -2.01 14.15
C GLY A 27 13.10 -3.31 13.60
N ASP A 28 13.05 -4.35 14.42
CA ASP A 28 12.34 -5.58 14.09
C ASP A 28 10.85 -5.44 14.43
N THR A 29 10.19 -4.56 13.69
CA THR A 29 8.77 -4.24 13.79
C THR A 29 8.15 -4.29 12.39
N PHE A 30 6.81 -4.25 12.30
CA PHE A 30 6.14 -4.17 11.01
C PHE A 30 6.67 -2.96 10.19
N PHE A 31 6.73 -1.76 10.80
CA PHE A 31 7.18 -0.57 10.07
C PHE A 31 8.68 -0.60 9.76
N GLY A 32 9.51 -1.08 10.68
CA GLY A 32 10.94 -1.27 10.41
C GLY A 32 11.18 -2.20 9.21
N ASN A 33 10.43 -3.30 9.14
CA ASN A 33 10.51 -4.25 8.02
C ASN A 33 9.93 -3.66 6.72
N MET A 34 8.85 -2.88 6.77
CA MET A 34 8.36 -2.14 5.61
C MET A 34 9.40 -1.16 5.07
N GLY A 35 10.09 -0.44 5.95
CA GLY A 35 11.21 0.43 5.58
C GLY A 35 12.34 -0.32 4.89
N LYS A 36 12.72 -1.50 5.40
CA LYS A 36 13.72 -2.38 4.74
C LYS A 36 13.29 -2.77 3.33
N ILE A 37 12.01 -3.13 3.15
CA ILE A 37 11.45 -3.52 1.84
C ILE A 37 11.53 -2.36 0.86
N VAL A 38 11.01 -1.17 1.24
CA VAL A 38 11.00 0.00 0.35
C VAL A 38 12.43 0.42 0.00
N SER A 39 13.33 0.50 0.99
CA SER A 39 14.75 0.82 0.76
C SER A 39 15.40 -0.18 -0.19
N LYS A 40 15.11 -1.47 -0.06
CA LYS A 40 15.65 -2.50 -0.97
C LYS A 40 15.15 -2.30 -2.40
N LEU A 41 13.87 -2.00 -2.59
CA LEU A 41 13.32 -1.73 -3.92
C LEU A 41 13.97 -0.48 -4.52
N LYS A 42 14.16 0.59 -3.74
CA LYS A 42 14.85 1.82 -4.18
C LYS A 42 16.33 1.61 -4.49
N THR A 43 16.99 0.68 -3.82
CA THR A 43 18.36 0.31 -4.15
C THR A 43 18.46 -0.40 -5.52
N ILE A 44 17.45 -1.22 -5.86
CA ILE A 44 17.40 -1.94 -7.14
C ILE A 44 17.03 -0.99 -8.28
N GLU A 45 16.01 -0.17 -8.07
CA GLU A 45 15.50 0.79 -9.05
C GLU A 45 15.13 2.10 -8.34
N PRO A 46 16.03 3.09 -8.28
CA PRO A 46 15.81 4.35 -7.57
C PRO A 46 14.57 5.12 -8.05
N ASN A 47 14.28 5.01 -9.35
CA ASN A 47 13.14 5.69 -9.97
C ASN A 47 11.84 4.88 -9.94
N ALA A 48 11.81 3.72 -9.30
CA ALA A 48 10.58 2.93 -9.17
C ALA A 48 9.46 3.75 -8.50
N ARG A 49 8.26 3.70 -9.08
CA ARG A 49 7.03 4.23 -8.47
C ARG A 49 6.41 3.14 -7.64
N ILE A 50 6.47 3.32 -6.33
CA ILE A 50 6.02 2.32 -5.35
C ILE A 50 4.65 2.74 -4.82
N PHE A 51 3.67 1.86 -4.93
CA PHE A 51 2.35 2.06 -4.35
C PHE A 51 2.20 1.18 -3.12
N VAL A 52 2.03 1.82 -1.96
CA VAL A 52 1.82 1.15 -0.68
C VAL A 52 0.32 1.15 -0.39
N VAL A 53 -0.25 -0.03 -0.25
CA VAL A 53 -1.70 -0.21 -0.05
C VAL A 53 -1.99 -0.40 1.43
N THR A 54 -2.87 0.41 2.01
CA THR A 54 -3.32 0.21 3.39
C THR A 54 -4.34 -0.93 3.47
N PRO A 55 -4.45 -1.60 4.64
CA PRO A 55 -5.51 -2.57 4.87
C PRO A 55 -6.90 -1.91 4.79
N GLN A 56 -7.89 -2.67 4.35
CA GLN A 56 -9.30 -2.27 4.38
C GLN A 56 -9.88 -2.47 5.78
N LEU A 57 -10.76 -1.56 6.23
CA LEU A 57 -11.52 -1.73 7.47
C LEU A 57 -12.41 -2.97 7.41
N ARG A 58 -12.62 -3.60 8.54
CA ARG A 58 -13.33 -4.88 8.65
C ARG A 58 -14.61 -4.81 9.49
N GLY A 59 -14.87 -3.66 10.13
CA GLY A 59 -15.98 -3.53 11.07
C GLY A 59 -15.77 -4.38 12.33
N GLU A 60 -14.53 -4.53 12.77
CA GLU A 60 -14.11 -5.39 13.88
C GLU A 60 -13.18 -4.66 14.85
N ALA A 61 -12.82 -5.32 15.94
CA ALA A 61 -11.95 -4.75 16.97
C ALA A 61 -10.57 -4.31 16.44
N CYS A 62 -10.09 -4.95 15.36
CA CYS A 62 -8.81 -4.62 14.71
C CYS A 62 -8.83 -3.31 13.91
N ASP A 63 -9.98 -2.68 13.72
CA ASP A 63 -10.06 -1.45 12.91
C ASP A 63 -9.23 -0.29 13.48
N ASN A 64 -9.03 -0.24 14.79
CA ASN A 64 -8.13 0.74 15.40
C ASN A 64 -6.68 0.54 14.98
N ASP A 65 -6.21 -0.70 14.97
CA ASP A 65 -4.86 -1.04 14.52
C ASP A 65 -4.72 -0.78 13.00
N ILE A 66 -5.75 -1.09 12.22
CA ILE A 66 -5.79 -0.80 10.78
C ILE A 66 -5.65 0.71 10.53
N ARG A 67 -6.39 1.56 11.27
CA ARG A 67 -6.28 3.02 11.17
C ARG A 67 -4.89 3.52 11.58
N TYR A 68 -4.33 2.93 12.64
CA TYR A 68 -2.97 3.23 13.07
C TYR A 68 -1.97 2.86 11.97
N ILE A 69 -2.06 1.64 11.42
CA ILE A 69 -1.20 1.20 10.32
C ILE A 69 -1.31 2.15 9.13
N ALA A 70 -2.52 2.55 8.73
CA ALA A 70 -2.72 3.47 7.61
C ALA A 70 -2.04 4.83 7.86
N SER A 71 -2.19 5.38 9.07
CA SER A 71 -1.58 6.66 9.43
C SER A 71 -0.05 6.63 9.42
N GLU A 72 0.55 5.54 9.89
CA GLU A 72 2.00 5.39 9.89
C GLU A 72 2.55 5.05 8.48
N LEU A 73 1.81 4.27 7.66
CA LEU A 73 2.19 4.02 6.26
C LEU A 73 2.18 5.31 5.42
N ALA A 74 1.28 6.26 5.71
CA ALA A 74 1.31 7.56 5.07
C ALA A 74 2.64 8.28 5.34
N LYS A 75 3.06 8.34 6.60
CA LYS A 75 4.35 8.95 7.00
C LYS A 75 5.55 8.20 6.39
N LEU A 76 5.46 6.87 6.28
CA LEU A 76 6.50 6.07 5.64
C LEU A 76 6.61 6.41 4.14
N CYS A 77 5.49 6.58 3.45
CA CYS A 77 5.52 7.01 2.05
C CYS A 77 6.22 8.35 1.87
N ASP A 78 5.99 9.30 2.80
CA ASP A 78 6.63 10.63 2.77
C ASP A 78 8.16 10.58 2.96
N MET A 79 8.71 9.48 3.48
CA MET A 79 10.15 9.31 3.65
C MET A 79 10.89 8.90 2.37
N PHE A 80 10.18 8.43 1.35
CA PHE A 80 10.78 7.88 0.14
C PHE A 80 10.22 8.55 -1.11
N GLU A 81 11.09 9.07 -1.96
CA GLU A 81 10.69 9.66 -3.25
C GLU A 81 9.88 8.63 -4.09
N PHE A 82 8.91 9.11 -4.85
CA PHE A 82 8.06 8.30 -5.73
C PHE A 82 7.39 7.12 -5.02
N THR A 83 7.02 7.31 -3.76
CA THR A 83 6.29 6.31 -2.98
C THR A 83 4.93 6.88 -2.57
N TYR A 84 3.86 6.21 -2.98
CA TYR A 84 2.49 6.73 -2.91
C TYR A 84 1.63 5.81 -2.05
N LEU A 85 0.80 6.43 -1.21
CA LEU A 85 -0.19 5.70 -0.43
C LEU A 85 -1.45 5.43 -1.26
N LEU A 86 -1.89 4.18 -1.31
CA LEU A 86 -3.24 3.79 -1.69
C LEU A 86 -4.06 3.56 -0.42
N ASP A 87 -4.75 4.60 0.05
CA ASP A 87 -5.47 4.55 1.31
C ASP A 87 -6.81 3.82 1.19
N MET A 88 -6.73 2.48 1.21
CA MET A 88 -7.92 1.62 1.21
C MET A 88 -8.64 1.64 2.56
N THR A 89 -7.99 2.09 3.63
CA THR A 89 -8.63 2.28 4.93
C THR A 89 -9.70 3.39 4.85
N ALA A 90 -9.38 4.46 4.11
CA ALA A 90 -10.30 5.59 3.96
C ALA A 90 -11.28 5.43 2.78
N HIS A 91 -10.85 4.78 1.69
CA HIS A 91 -11.57 4.83 0.40
C HIS A 91 -12.18 3.51 -0.05
N ALA A 92 -11.84 2.38 0.57
CA ALA A 92 -12.52 1.13 0.29
C ALA A 92 -13.78 0.97 1.15
N PRO A 93 -14.77 0.19 0.67
CA PRO A 93 -15.88 -0.21 1.52
C PRO A 93 -15.39 -0.97 2.76
N VAL A 94 -16.10 -0.85 3.87
CA VAL A 94 -15.81 -1.63 5.08
C VAL A 94 -16.16 -3.10 4.82
N TYR A 95 -15.19 -3.99 4.98
CA TYR A 95 -15.39 -5.45 4.81
C TYR A 95 -16.01 -6.06 6.07
N ASP A 96 -17.17 -5.58 6.45
CA ASP A 96 -17.93 -6.00 7.61
C ASP A 96 -18.85 -7.21 7.31
N ALA A 97 -19.71 -7.55 8.26
CA ALA A 97 -20.60 -8.69 8.14
C ALA A 97 -21.60 -8.55 6.97
N GLU A 98 -22.04 -7.34 6.65
CA GLU A 98 -22.97 -7.09 5.54
C GLU A 98 -22.27 -7.24 4.19
N MET A 99 -21.08 -6.66 4.06
CA MET A 99 -20.29 -6.82 2.84
C MET A 99 -19.89 -8.28 2.62
N ARG A 100 -19.53 -9.01 3.70
CA ARG A 100 -19.18 -10.44 3.61
C ARG A 100 -20.31 -11.32 3.10
N LYS A 101 -21.58 -10.98 3.33
CA LYS A 101 -22.71 -11.75 2.78
C LYS A 101 -22.71 -11.80 1.25
N SER A 102 -22.32 -10.72 0.60
CA SER A 102 -22.36 -10.61 -0.87
C SER A 102 -21.00 -10.83 -1.52
N PHE A 103 -19.93 -10.39 -0.86
CA PHE A 103 -18.57 -10.31 -1.42
C PHE A 103 -17.56 -11.18 -0.69
N GLY A 104 -17.99 -12.01 0.28
CA GLY A 104 -17.11 -12.85 1.08
C GLY A 104 -17.17 -14.33 0.74
N LEU A 105 -16.06 -15.01 1.02
CA LEU A 105 -15.95 -16.47 1.08
C LEU A 105 -15.14 -16.79 2.35
N GLY A 106 -15.85 -16.99 3.46
CA GLY A 106 -15.22 -17.07 4.78
C GLY A 106 -14.54 -15.77 5.17
N PHE A 107 -13.24 -15.83 5.47
CA PHE A 107 -12.43 -14.66 5.84
C PHE A 107 -11.89 -13.85 4.67
N HIS A 108 -12.05 -14.35 3.45
CA HIS A 108 -11.51 -13.74 2.24
C HIS A 108 -12.65 -13.25 1.33
N PRO A 109 -12.39 -12.25 0.47
CA PRO A 109 -13.32 -11.90 -0.58
C PRO A 109 -13.59 -13.08 -1.52
N ASN A 110 -14.81 -13.18 -2.03
CA ASN A 110 -15.11 -14.04 -3.17
C ASN A 110 -14.61 -13.39 -4.49
N PRO A 111 -14.74 -14.04 -5.66
CA PRO A 111 -14.26 -13.46 -6.91
C PRO A 111 -14.82 -12.06 -7.21
N MET A 112 -16.08 -11.77 -6.88
CA MET A 112 -16.68 -10.45 -7.06
C MET A 112 -16.11 -9.43 -6.07
N GLY A 113 -15.83 -9.84 -4.83
CA GLY A 113 -15.16 -9.00 -3.84
C GLY A 113 -13.74 -8.64 -4.27
N TYR A 114 -12.98 -9.60 -4.79
CA TYR A 114 -11.66 -9.32 -5.38
C TYR A 114 -11.74 -8.42 -6.60
N TYR A 115 -12.73 -8.58 -7.45
CA TYR A 115 -12.94 -7.71 -8.59
C TYR A 115 -13.24 -6.26 -8.16
N ALA A 116 -14.15 -6.08 -7.21
CA ALA A 116 -14.46 -4.76 -6.65
C ALA A 116 -13.21 -4.11 -6.02
N TYR A 117 -12.42 -4.88 -5.26
CA TYR A 117 -11.17 -4.41 -4.68
C TYR A 117 -10.17 -4.00 -5.78
N ALA A 118 -9.99 -4.82 -6.80
CA ALA A 118 -9.08 -4.52 -7.91
C ALA A 118 -9.49 -3.25 -8.68
N LEU A 119 -10.79 -3.04 -8.90
CA LEU A 119 -11.29 -1.79 -9.50
C LEU A 119 -10.96 -0.57 -8.65
N THR A 120 -11.16 -0.67 -7.33
CA THR A 120 -10.85 0.44 -6.41
C THR A 120 -9.36 0.77 -6.45
N VAL A 121 -8.50 -0.24 -6.35
CA VAL A 121 -7.04 -0.07 -6.44
C VAL A 121 -6.64 0.53 -7.79
N GLY A 122 -7.17 -0.01 -8.89
CA GLY A 122 -6.86 0.47 -10.25
C GLY A 122 -7.26 1.93 -10.47
N ASN A 123 -8.46 2.30 -10.02
CA ASN A 123 -8.93 3.69 -10.10
C ASN A 123 -8.09 4.64 -9.24
N TYR A 124 -7.65 4.17 -8.06
CA TYR A 124 -6.83 5.00 -7.19
C TYR A 124 -5.42 5.19 -7.78
N ILE A 125 -4.83 4.15 -8.37
CA ILE A 125 -3.55 4.26 -9.10
C ILE A 125 -3.70 5.27 -10.26
N ASP A 126 -4.75 5.16 -11.06
CA ASP A 126 -5.03 6.11 -12.16
C ASP A 126 -5.18 7.55 -11.64
N TYR A 127 -5.87 7.72 -10.51
CA TYR A 127 -5.99 9.03 -9.85
C TYR A 127 -4.61 9.61 -9.45
N ILE A 128 -3.75 8.80 -8.82
CA ILE A 128 -2.41 9.24 -8.41
C ILE A 128 -1.58 9.62 -9.64
N ILE A 129 -1.60 8.81 -10.70
CA ILE A 129 -0.88 9.08 -11.94
C ILE A 129 -1.32 10.41 -12.54
N ARG A 130 -2.62 10.64 -12.66
CA ARG A 130 -3.19 11.88 -13.21
C ARG A 130 -2.92 13.11 -12.33
N SER A 131 -2.84 12.92 -11.03
CA SER A 131 -2.56 13.98 -10.06
C SER A 131 -1.08 14.37 -10.02
N ASN A 132 -0.19 13.52 -10.53
CA ASN A 132 1.26 13.73 -10.53
C ASN A 132 1.88 13.54 -11.93
N PRO A 133 1.39 14.27 -12.96
CA PRO A 133 1.75 14.01 -14.36
C PRO A 133 3.25 14.15 -14.63
N GLN A 134 3.94 15.04 -13.91
CA GLN A 134 5.38 15.25 -14.10
C GLN A 134 6.21 14.03 -13.65
N GLU A 135 5.76 13.35 -12.62
CA GLU A 135 6.47 12.18 -12.09
C GLU A 135 6.24 10.92 -12.93
N PHE A 136 5.14 10.86 -13.67
CA PHE A 136 4.76 9.71 -14.50
C PHE A 136 4.96 9.93 -16.01
N ALA A 137 5.30 11.14 -16.44
CA ALA A 137 5.46 11.46 -17.87
C ALA A 137 6.56 10.63 -18.57
N THR A 138 7.57 10.19 -17.83
CA THR A 138 8.71 9.45 -18.35
C THR A 138 8.58 7.94 -18.22
N ILE A 139 7.50 7.42 -17.62
CA ILE A 139 7.31 5.98 -17.43
C ILE A 139 6.74 5.38 -18.71
N PRO A 140 7.43 4.39 -19.33
CA PRO A 140 6.88 3.66 -20.45
C PRO A 140 5.64 2.87 -20.00
N PHE A 141 4.73 2.59 -20.94
CA PHE A 141 3.55 1.76 -20.67
C PHE A 141 3.97 0.34 -20.30
N VAL A 142 4.05 0.05 -19.00
CA VAL A 142 4.46 -1.24 -18.47
C VAL A 142 3.47 -2.33 -18.91
N GLY A 143 3.99 -3.44 -19.38
CA GLY A 143 3.17 -4.58 -19.80
C GLY A 143 2.48 -4.42 -21.16
N THR A 144 2.78 -3.37 -21.92
CA THR A 144 2.29 -3.18 -23.29
C THR A 144 3.44 -3.09 -24.28
N LEU A 145 3.15 -3.36 -25.58
CA LEU A 145 4.10 -3.11 -26.67
C LEU A 145 4.16 -1.63 -27.06
N LEU A 146 3.27 -0.82 -26.50
CA LEU A 146 3.22 0.62 -26.75
C LEU A 146 4.35 1.29 -25.95
N LYS A 147 5.18 2.03 -26.63
CA LYS A 147 6.22 2.85 -26.04
C LYS A 147 5.95 4.30 -26.40
N ASN A 148 6.18 5.21 -25.46
CA ASN A 148 6.26 6.62 -25.81
C ASN A 148 7.48 6.81 -26.73
N LYS A 149 7.23 7.18 -27.99
CA LYS A 149 8.28 7.34 -29.00
C LYS A 149 9.18 8.54 -28.71
N ASP A 150 8.68 9.50 -27.93
CA ASP A 150 9.39 10.70 -27.55
C ASP A 150 10.20 10.52 -26.24
N TYR A 151 10.07 9.35 -25.63
CA TYR A 151 10.87 8.99 -24.47
C TYR A 151 12.27 8.53 -24.91
N LYS A 152 13.29 9.28 -24.49
CA LYS A 152 14.71 8.98 -24.71
C LYS A 152 15.38 8.69 -23.39
#